data_8a6a6df7cd69fed4fcdc2c4e3b068913
#
_entry.id   8a6a6df7cd69fed4fcdc2c4e3b068913
#
_cell.length_a   1.000
_cell.length_b   1.000
_cell.length_c   1.000
_cell.angle_alpha   90.00
_cell.angle_beta   90.00
_cell.angle_gamma   90.00
#
_symmetry.space_group_name_H-M   'P 1'
#
loop_
_entity.id
_entity.type
_entity.pdbx_description
1 polymer ?
#
loop_
_entity_poly.entity_id
_entity_poly.type
_entity_poly.pdbx_seq_one_letter_code
_entity_poly.pdbx_strand_id
1 'polypeptide(L)'
;QGVLDQMQKGINIETASLVLKTLRKAGIAAYVYLLFGTPAETLTEARETLEFVIKHKDEINFLNLALFNMPVCGTEAGKFETRSFYEGDLSLYTDFLHPKGWDRKKVRQFIDNEFKKNKAVSEILKKDPPIFTSNHAPLFAMKQG
;
A
#
# COMPACT_ATOMS: atom_id res chain seq x y z
N GLN A 1 7.26 -8.71 -7.50
CA GLN A 1 7.14 -9.99 -6.77
C GLN A 1 8.18 -10.09 -5.64
N GLY A 2 9.46 -9.75 -5.86
CA GLY A 2 10.53 -9.93 -4.88
C GLY A 2 10.29 -9.35 -3.48
N VAL A 3 9.62 -8.18 -3.37
CA VAL A 3 9.23 -7.60 -2.07
C VAL A 3 8.22 -8.49 -1.33
N LEU A 4 7.23 -9.02 -2.05
CA LEU A 4 6.19 -9.90 -1.48
C LEU A 4 6.81 -11.20 -0.95
N ASP A 5 7.77 -11.75 -1.68
CA ASP A 5 8.49 -12.97 -1.30
C ASP A 5 9.37 -12.75 -0.06
N GLN A 6 10.13 -11.65 -0.01
CA GLN A 6 10.95 -11.28 1.13
C GLN A 6 10.11 -11.00 2.40
N MET A 7 8.91 -10.47 2.21
CA MET A 7 7.96 -10.24 3.29
C MET A 7 7.11 -11.48 3.64
N GLN A 8 7.32 -12.60 2.97
CA GLN A 8 6.58 -13.86 3.16
C GLN A 8 5.05 -13.67 3.12
N LYS A 9 4.57 -12.82 2.21
CA LYS A 9 3.14 -12.49 2.10
C LYS A 9 2.31 -13.63 1.48
N GLY A 10 2.93 -14.62 0.86
CA GLY A 10 2.23 -15.72 0.18
C GLY A 10 1.35 -15.25 -1.00
N ILE A 11 1.56 -14.03 -1.49
CA ILE A 11 0.80 -13.43 -2.59
C ILE A 11 1.65 -13.49 -3.85
N ASN A 12 1.04 -13.97 -4.94
CA ASN A 12 1.62 -13.92 -6.28
C ASN A 12 0.94 -12.83 -7.10
N ILE A 13 1.71 -11.97 -7.79
CA ILE A 13 1.21 -10.84 -8.57
C ILE A 13 0.28 -11.30 -9.70
N GLU A 14 0.56 -12.42 -10.34
CA GLU A 14 -0.29 -12.98 -11.39
C GLU A 14 -1.64 -13.41 -10.85
N THR A 15 -1.63 -14.08 -9.69
CA THR A 15 -2.85 -14.45 -8.97
C THR A 15 -3.65 -13.22 -8.55
N ALA A 16 -2.98 -12.20 -8.00
CA ALA A 16 -3.64 -10.94 -7.64
C ALA A 16 -4.31 -10.27 -8.86
N SER A 17 -3.61 -10.26 -10.00
CA SER A 17 -4.15 -9.77 -11.27
C SER A 17 -5.39 -10.55 -11.74
N LEU A 18 -5.35 -11.88 -11.63
CA LEU A 18 -6.48 -12.75 -11.97
C LEU A 18 -7.68 -12.50 -11.04
N VAL A 19 -7.43 -12.40 -9.74
CA VAL A 19 -8.46 -12.12 -8.73
C VAL A 19 -9.17 -10.80 -9.01
N LEU A 20 -8.43 -9.71 -9.26
CA LEU A 20 -9.01 -8.40 -9.59
C LEU A 20 -9.94 -8.48 -10.81
N LYS A 21 -9.50 -9.12 -11.89
CA LYS A 21 -10.30 -9.32 -13.11
C LYS A 21 -11.55 -10.17 -12.83
N THR A 22 -11.43 -11.19 -11.99
CA THR A 22 -12.54 -12.08 -11.64
C THR A 22 -13.58 -11.34 -10.80
N LEU A 23 -13.14 -10.57 -9.80
CA LEU A 23 -14.02 -9.73 -8.97
C LEU A 23 -14.81 -8.74 -9.85
N ARG A 24 -14.12 -8.04 -10.76
CA ARG A 24 -14.78 -7.13 -11.70
C ARG A 24 -15.86 -7.84 -12.55
N LYS A 25 -15.53 -9.01 -13.13
CA LYS A 25 -16.51 -9.80 -13.92
C LYS A 25 -17.72 -10.23 -13.09
N ALA A 26 -17.52 -10.49 -11.81
CA ALA A 26 -18.59 -10.84 -10.86
C ALA A 26 -19.37 -9.64 -10.32
N GLY A 27 -19.02 -8.40 -10.71
CA GLY A 27 -19.65 -7.19 -10.17
C GLY A 27 -19.29 -6.89 -8.71
N ILE A 28 -18.17 -7.45 -8.22
CA ILE A 28 -17.71 -7.28 -6.84
C ILE A 28 -16.64 -6.17 -6.81
N ALA A 29 -16.88 -5.14 -5.98
CA ALA A 29 -15.95 -4.03 -5.82
C ALA A 29 -14.68 -4.46 -5.07
N ALA A 30 -13.50 -4.07 -5.61
CA ALA A 30 -12.22 -4.35 -5.01
C ALA A 30 -11.70 -3.13 -4.22
N TYR A 31 -11.38 -3.34 -2.94
CA TYR A 31 -10.66 -2.38 -2.09
C TYR A 31 -9.24 -2.88 -1.90
N VAL A 32 -8.26 -2.19 -2.49
CA VAL A 32 -6.88 -2.64 -2.55
C VAL A 32 -6.02 -1.90 -1.54
N TYR A 33 -5.34 -2.64 -0.68
CA TYR A 33 -4.36 -2.10 0.28
C TYR A 33 -2.97 -2.18 -0.31
N LEU A 34 -2.30 -1.03 -0.43
CA LEU A 34 -0.91 -0.92 -0.85
C LEU A 34 -0.05 -0.51 0.35
N LEU A 35 1.05 -1.20 0.54
CA LEU A 35 1.99 -0.96 1.63
C LEU A 35 3.33 -0.52 1.04
N PHE A 36 3.78 0.67 1.40
CA PHE A 36 5.03 1.27 0.94
C PHE A 36 6.05 1.42 2.06
N GLY A 37 7.33 1.45 1.72
CA GLY A 37 8.43 1.68 2.67
C GLY A 37 8.81 0.46 3.49
N THR A 38 8.53 -0.73 2.98
CA THR A 38 9.01 -1.98 3.61
C THR A 38 10.51 -2.11 3.47
N PRO A 39 11.23 -2.82 4.39
CA PRO A 39 12.69 -2.97 4.32
C PRO A 39 13.20 -3.57 3.00
N ALA A 40 12.36 -4.31 2.30
CA ALA A 40 12.69 -4.94 1.02
C ALA A 40 12.53 -4.01 -0.20
N GLU A 41 11.78 -2.91 -0.06
CA GLU A 41 11.38 -2.03 -1.15
C GLU A 41 12.46 -0.98 -1.48
N THR A 42 12.46 -0.53 -2.73
CA THR A 42 13.16 0.68 -3.21
C THR A 42 12.18 1.51 -4.05
N LEU A 43 12.65 2.65 -4.59
CA LEU A 43 11.86 3.45 -5.54
C LEU A 43 11.45 2.63 -6.78
N THR A 44 12.28 1.69 -7.20
CA THR A 44 11.98 0.84 -8.37
C THR A 44 10.74 -0.02 -8.13
N GLU A 45 10.71 -0.74 -7.01
CA GLU A 45 9.55 -1.59 -6.67
C GLU A 45 8.31 -0.76 -6.34
N ALA A 46 8.49 0.44 -5.76
CA ALA A 46 7.37 1.37 -5.56
C ALA A 46 6.76 1.83 -6.89
N ARG A 47 7.58 2.04 -7.93
CA ARG A 47 7.10 2.35 -9.29
C ARG A 47 6.45 1.14 -9.97
N GLU A 48 6.97 -0.07 -9.78
CA GLU A 48 6.29 -1.30 -10.23
C GLU A 48 4.89 -1.41 -9.63
N THR A 49 4.74 -1.03 -8.34
CA THR A 49 3.42 -0.97 -7.70
C THR A 49 2.51 0.06 -8.36
N LEU A 50 3.03 1.23 -8.73
CA LEU A 50 2.27 2.23 -9.50
C LEU A 50 1.82 1.68 -10.85
N GLU A 51 2.72 1.04 -11.60
CA GLU A 51 2.39 0.44 -12.89
C GLU A 51 1.34 -0.67 -12.78
N PHE A 52 1.41 -1.48 -11.71
CA PHE A 52 0.37 -2.47 -11.42
C PHE A 52 -1.00 -1.81 -11.23
N VAL A 53 -1.08 -0.70 -10.47
CA VAL A 53 -2.34 0.04 -10.28
C VAL A 53 -2.83 0.64 -11.60
N ILE A 54 -1.94 1.23 -12.41
CA ILE A 54 -2.30 1.77 -13.74
C ILE A 54 -2.89 0.67 -14.62
N LYS A 55 -2.25 -0.49 -14.67
CA LYS A 55 -2.68 -1.65 -15.45
C LYS A 55 -4.07 -2.15 -15.02
N HIS A 56 -4.37 -2.06 -13.73
CA HIS A 56 -5.60 -2.58 -13.12
C HIS A 56 -6.57 -1.47 -12.68
N LYS A 57 -6.45 -0.25 -13.21
CA LYS A 57 -7.26 0.91 -12.82
C LYS A 57 -8.77 0.68 -12.95
N ASP A 58 -9.16 -0.15 -13.90
CA ASP A 58 -10.57 -0.46 -14.17
C ASP A 58 -11.12 -1.57 -13.27
N GLU A 59 -10.25 -2.38 -12.68
CA GLU A 59 -10.59 -3.44 -11.74
C GLU A 59 -10.56 -2.98 -10.28
N ILE A 60 -9.88 -1.86 -9.99
CA ILE A 60 -9.72 -1.31 -8.63
C ILE A 60 -10.76 -0.23 -8.40
N ASN A 61 -11.61 -0.42 -7.39
CA ASN A 61 -12.63 0.56 -7.03
C ASN A 61 -12.12 1.55 -5.98
N PHE A 62 -11.34 1.09 -5.01
CA PHE A 62 -10.82 1.86 -3.89
C PHE A 62 -9.38 1.51 -3.57
N LEU A 63 -8.60 2.50 -3.11
CA LEU A 63 -7.21 2.33 -2.70
C LEU A 63 -7.00 2.76 -1.24
N ASN A 64 -6.28 1.95 -0.48
CA ASN A 64 -5.67 2.37 0.78
C ASN A 64 -4.14 2.44 0.59
N LEU A 65 -3.56 3.59 0.89
CA LEU A 65 -2.11 3.82 0.79
C LEU A 65 -1.53 3.84 2.20
N ALA A 66 -0.89 2.75 2.59
CA ALA A 66 -0.29 2.60 3.91
C ALA A 66 1.23 2.71 3.84
N LEU A 67 1.80 3.33 4.87
CA LEU A 67 3.25 3.33 5.11
C LEU A 67 3.58 2.21 6.09
N PHE A 68 4.65 1.48 5.79
CA PHE A 68 5.15 0.45 6.70
C PHE A 68 5.57 1.09 8.03
N ASN A 69 5.13 0.48 9.12
CA ASN A 69 5.54 0.81 10.48
C ASN A 69 6.22 -0.41 11.09
N MET A 70 7.44 -0.25 11.59
CA MET A 70 8.19 -1.33 12.25
C MET A 70 7.60 -1.58 13.64
N PRO A 71 7.06 -2.76 13.95
CA PRO A 71 6.58 -3.07 15.30
C PRO A 71 7.74 -3.14 16.30
N VAL A 72 7.61 -2.53 17.47
CA VAL A 72 8.66 -2.54 18.52
C VAL A 72 8.97 -3.97 18.98
N CYS A 73 7.93 -4.78 19.18
CA CYS A 73 8.07 -6.15 19.67
C CYS A 73 8.17 -7.21 18.57
N GLY A 74 8.38 -6.80 17.30
CA GLY A 74 8.51 -7.73 16.19
C GLY A 74 9.91 -8.32 16.07
N THR A 75 10.02 -9.59 15.63
CA THR A 75 11.31 -10.22 15.30
C THR A 75 12.09 -9.44 14.22
N GLU A 76 11.40 -8.68 13.39
CA GLU A 76 11.99 -7.83 12.35
C GLU A 76 12.74 -6.63 12.94
N ALA A 77 12.25 -6.03 14.04
CA ALA A 77 12.90 -4.87 14.66
C ALA A 77 14.34 -5.15 15.09
N GLY A 78 14.61 -6.39 15.57
CA GLY A 78 15.96 -6.80 15.96
C GLY A 78 16.95 -6.96 14.79
N LYS A 79 16.50 -6.91 13.55
CA LYS A 79 17.36 -7.03 12.35
C LYS A 79 17.83 -5.68 11.81
N PHE A 80 17.29 -4.57 12.30
CA PHE A 80 17.55 -3.22 11.80
C PHE A 80 17.96 -2.29 12.92
N GLU A 81 18.72 -1.25 12.59
CA GLU A 81 18.96 -0.12 13.48
C GLU A 81 17.66 0.66 13.64
N THR A 82 17.14 0.73 14.87
CA THR A 82 15.86 1.36 15.19
C THR A 82 16.04 2.62 16.02
N ARG A 83 15.09 3.56 15.89
CA ARG A 83 15.02 4.80 16.68
C ARG A 83 13.61 5.00 17.17
N SER A 84 13.43 5.37 18.43
CA SER A 84 12.12 5.73 18.96
C SER A 84 11.56 6.96 18.26
N PHE A 85 10.29 6.95 17.87
CA PHE A 85 9.61 8.13 17.36
C PHE A 85 9.41 9.20 18.44
N TYR A 86 9.16 8.75 19.64
CA TYR A 86 8.98 9.57 20.85
C TYR A 86 9.27 8.69 22.08
N GLU A 87 9.58 9.33 23.18
CA GLU A 87 9.71 8.65 24.46
C GLU A 87 8.33 8.39 25.05
N GLY A 88 7.99 7.11 25.31
CA GLY A 88 6.72 6.74 25.91
C GLY A 88 6.52 5.22 25.94
N ASP A 89 5.93 4.75 27.02
CA ASP A 89 5.78 3.31 27.33
C ASP A 89 4.77 2.58 26.42
N LEU A 90 3.96 3.32 25.66
CA LEU A 90 2.92 2.75 24.78
C LEU A 90 3.27 2.84 23.28
N SER A 91 4.54 2.96 22.95
CA SER A 91 4.99 2.97 21.57
C SER A 91 4.86 1.57 20.94
N LEU A 92 3.90 1.40 20.03
CA LEU A 92 3.69 0.14 19.28
C LEU A 92 4.67 0.01 18.11
N TYR A 93 5.21 1.13 17.62
CA TYR A 93 6.04 1.20 16.43
C TYR A 93 7.30 2.00 16.70
N THR A 94 8.37 1.65 15.99
CA THR A 94 9.65 2.34 16.00
C THR A 94 10.03 2.76 14.58
N ASP A 95 10.82 3.83 14.46
CA ASP A 95 11.50 4.15 13.21
C ASP A 95 12.69 3.22 13.01
N PHE A 96 13.11 3.03 11.77
CA PHE A 96 14.26 2.20 11.45
C PHE A 96 15.09 2.81 10.33
N LEU A 97 16.39 2.55 10.37
CA LEU A 97 17.26 2.91 9.27
C LEU A 97 17.02 1.95 8.11
N HIS A 98 16.42 2.48 7.03
CA HIS A 98 16.07 1.67 5.88
C HIS A 98 17.33 1.13 5.17
N PRO A 99 17.48 -0.21 5.02
CA PRO A 99 18.71 -0.84 4.53
C PRO A 99 19.11 -0.42 3.11
N LYS A 100 18.12 -0.03 2.29
CA LYS A 100 18.31 0.42 0.91
C LYS A 100 18.14 1.94 0.77
N GLY A 101 18.10 2.69 1.86
CA GLY A 101 17.94 4.15 1.85
C GLY A 101 16.59 4.67 1.35
N TRP A 102 15.58 3.82 1.24
CA TRP A 102 14.21 4.15 0.88
C TRP A 102 13.41 4.54 2.13
N ASP A 103 13.85 5.63 2.77
CA ASP A 103 13.33 6.10 4.04
C ASP A 103 11.89 6.66 3.93
N ARG A 104 11.25 6.83 5.09
CA ARG A 104 9.88 7.32 5.22
C ARG A 104 9.64 8.66 4.52
N LYS A 105 10.64 9.54 4.48
CA LYS A 105 10.54 10.84 3.81
C LYS A 105 10.46 10.67 2.30
N LYS A 106 11.33 9.85 1.72
CA LYS A 106 11.33 9.54 0.28
C LYS A 106 10.05 8.83 -0.15
N VAL A 107 9.57 7.90 0.66
CA VAL A 107 8.29 7.20 0.42
C VAL A 107 7.15 8.19 0.36
N ARG A 108 7.03 9.12 1.33
CA ARG A 108 6.00 10.17 1.31
C ARG A 108 6.13 11.07 0.09
N GLN A 109 7.34 11.50 -0.25
CA GLN A 109 7.59 12.30 -1.45
C GLN A 109 7.12 11.59 -2.74
N PHE A 110 7.43 10.30 -2.87
CA PHE A 110 6.97 9.49 -4.00
C PHE A 110 5.44 9.41 -4.03
N ILE A 111 4.81 9.06 -2.90
CA ILE A 111 3.35 8.94 -2.83
C ILE A 111 2.67 10.27 -3.20
N ASP A 112 3.14 11.39 -2.69
CA ASP A 112 2.46 12.68 -2.87
C ASP A 112 2.80 13.34 -4.22
N ASN A 113 4.03 13.15 -4.75
CA ASN A 113 4.48 13.85 -5.94
C ASN A 113 4.42 13.01 -7.22
N GLU A 114 4.43 11.69 -7.13
CA GLU A 114 4.41 10.79 -8.28
C GLU A 114 3.16 9.90 -8.28
N PHE A 115 2.95 9.12 -7.23
CA PHE A 115 1.88 8.12 -7.17
C PHE A 115 0.48 8.74 -7.26
N LYS A 116 0.13 9.64 -6.34
CA LYS A 116 -1.20 10.29 -6.30
C LYS A 116 -1.45 11.23 -7.47
N LYS A 117 -0.39 11.79 -8.08
CA LYS A 117 -0.50 12.67 -9.26
C LYS A 117 -0.69 11.92 -10.56
N ASN A 118 -0.45 10.62 -10.59
CA ASN A 118 -0.75 9.81 -11.77
C ASN A 118 -2.26 9.84 -12.06
N LYS A 119 -2.62 10.05 -13.33
CA LYS A 119 -4.02 10.20 -13.75
C LYS A 119 -4.89 9.02 -13.31
N ALA A 120 -4.45 7.79 -13.55
CA ALA A 120 -5.21 6.59 -13.19
C ALA A 120 -5.45 6.48 -11.68
N VAL A 121 -4.42 6.73 -10.87
CA VAL A 121 -4.53 6.72 -9.40
C VAL A 121 -5.44 7.85 -8.92
N SER A 122 -5.26 9.06 -9.45
CA SER A 122 -6.08 10.22 -9.09
C SER A 122 -7.57 10.00 -9.40
N GLU A 123 -7.88 9.32 -10.51
CA GLU A 123 -9.28 8.96 -10.87
C GLU A 123 -9.89 7.98 -9.88
N ILE A 124 -9.11 7.03 -9.34
CA ILE A 124 -9.60 6.11 -8.30
C ILE A 124 -9.81 6.87 -6.99
N LEU A 125 -8.81 7.64 -6.53
CA LEU A 125 -8.86 8.37 -5.25
C LEU A 125 -9.95 9.44 -5.21
N LYS A 126 -10.32 10.04 -6.35
CA LYS A 126 -11.42 11.02 -6.43
C LYS A 126 -12.80 10.41 -6.19
N LYS A 127 -12.94 9.10 -6.30
CA LYS A 127 -14.19 8.39 -5.98
C LYS A 127 -14.40 8.23 -4.48
N ASP A 128 -13.33 8.36 -3.68
CA ASP A 128 -13.40 8.24 -2.24
C ASP A 128 -14.12 9.46 -1.65
N PRO A 129 -15.13 9.27 -0.80
CA PRO A 129 -15.73 10.38 -0.06
C PRO A 129 -14.75 10.96 0.97
N PRO A 130 -14.95 12.21 1.44
CA PRO A 130 -14.04 12.88 2.36
C PRO A 130 -13.73 12.12 3.65
N ILE A 131 -14.68 11.32 4.12
CA ILE A 131 -14.51 10.44 5.30
C ILE A 131 -14.76 9.01 4.83
N PHE A 132 -13.78 8.45 4.12
CA PHE A 132 -13.86 7.09 3.61
C PHE A 132 -13.04 6.14 4.47
N THR A 133 -13.66 5.04 4.88
CA THR A 133 -13.00 3.90 5.51
C THR A 133 -13.44 2.61 4.82
N SER A 134 -12.67 1.54 4.98
CA SER A 134 -13.01 0.23 4.41
C SER A 134 -14.42 -0.26 4.81
N ASN A 135 -14.91 0.16 5.97
CA ASN A 135 -16.25 -0.19 6.46
C ASN A 135 -17.37 0.47 5.63
N HIS A 136 -17.10 1.56 4.93
CA HIS A 136 -18.06 2.27 4.09
C HIS A 136 -18.03 1.83 2.62
N ALA A 137 -16.97 1.10 2.19
CA ALA A 137 -16.80 0.67 0.81
C ALA A 137 -18.03 -0.04 0.21
N PRO A 138 -18.70 -0.99 0.92
CA PRO A 138 -19.89 -1.66 0.39
C PRO A 138 -21.03 -0.69 0.05
N LEU A 139 -21.23 0.35 0.88
CA LEU A 139 -22.30 1.33 0.67
C LEU A 139 -22.12 2.18 -0.59
N PHE A 140 -20.84 2.46 -0.94
CA PHE A 140 -20.53 3.21 -2.16
C PHE A 140 -20.52 2.35 -3.40
N ALA A 141 -20.08 1.09 -3.29
CA ALA A 141 -20.17 0.14 -4.40
C ALA A 141 -21.61 -0.11 -4.85
N MET A 142 -22.56 -0.21 -3.92
CA MET A 142 -23.99 -0.39 -4.21
C MET A 142 -24.66 0.81 -4.91
N LYS A 143 -24.11 2.03 -4.77
CA LYS A 143 -24.64 3.24 -5.41
C LYS A 143 -24.13 3.46 -6.84
N GLN A 144 -23.17 2.68 -7.30
CA GLN A 144 -22.56 2.81 -8.62
C GLN A 144 -23.10 1.76 -9.63
N GLY A 145 -23.95 0.87 -9.21
CA GLY A 145 -24.73 -0.07 -10.03
C GLY A 145 -26.13 0.46 -10.21
#